data_b02ffadd973b990ca8dbf003f73ba135
#
_entry.id   b02ffadd973b990ca8dbf003f73ba135
#
_cell.length_a   1.000
_cell.length_b   1.000
_cell.length_c   1.000
_cell.angle_alpha   90.00
_cell.angle_beta   90.00
_cell.angle_gamma   90.00
#
_symmetry.space_group_name_H-M   'P 1'
#
loop_
_entity.id
_entity.type
_entity.pdbx_description
1 polymer ?
#
loop_
_entity_poly.entity_id
_entity_poly.type
_entity_poly.pdbx_seq_one_letter_code
_entity_poly.pdbx_strand_id
1 'polypeptide(L)'
;MAVGTFGGSDALALTEHLDGTEYVTILYCLDGQLRELYTEAGSGLLPEDGIPVLELQSLTLSSEGGLISLTVTAPNGERATVSLSPRCGLREEVGAL
;
A
#
# COMPACT_ATOMS: atom_id res chain seq x y z
N MET A 1 8.96 -4.24 -0.03
CA MET A 1 7.90 -3.39 0.53
C MET A 1 8.47 -2.04 0.86
N ALA A 2 7.83 -1.00 0.44
CA ALA A 2 8.33 0.35 0.63
C ALA A 2 7.19 1.29 0.99
N VAL A 3 7.51 2.32 1.80
CA VAL A 3 6.57 3.35 2.19
C VAL A 3 6.95 4.63 1.45
N GLY A 4 5.97 5.32 0.92
CA GLY A 4 6.20 6.58 0.21
C GLY A 4 4.90 7.34 0.09
N THR A 5 4.77 8.14 -0.96
CA THR A 5 3.55 8.88 -1.23
C THR A 5 3.12 8.65 -2.67
N PHE A 6 1.83 8.71 -2.90
CA PHE A 6 1.27 8.56 -4.23
C PHE A 6 -0.05 9.30 -4.27
N GLY A 7 -0.17 10.24 -5.21
CA GLY A 7 -1.40 11.04 -5.30
C GLY A 7 -1.67 11.89 -4.08
N GLY A 8 -0.62 12.30 -3.37
CA GLY A 8 -0.79 13.13 -2.19
C GLY A 8 -1.11 12.35 -0.92
N SER A 9 -1.16 11.03 -0.99
CA SER A 9 -1.46 10.17 0.15
C SER A 9 -0.22 9.35 0.49
N ASP A 10 -0.10 8.95 1.75
CA ASP A 10 0.85 7.92 2.10
C ASP A 10 0.49 6.66 1.31
N ALA A 11 1.50 5.93 0.89
CA ALA A 11 1.29 4.77 0.04
C ALA A 11 2.25 3.64 0.42
N LEU A 12 1.76 2.41 0.31
CA LEU A 12 2.56 1.22 0.53
C LEU A 12 2.77 0.54 -0.81
N ALA A 13 4.01 0.32 -1.19
CA ALA A 13 4.34 -0.33 -2.46
C ALA A 13 4.94 -1.70 -2.20
N LEU A 14 4.40 -2.70 -2.89
CA LEU A 14 4.86 -4.08 -2.83
C LEU A 14 5.35 -4.47 -4.21
N THR A 15 6.56 -5.00 -4.27
CA THR A 15 7.15 -5.36 -5.55
C THR A 15 7.36 -6.86 -5.61
N GLU A 16 7.04 -7.47 -6.74
CA GLU A 16 7.28 -8.89 -6.94
C GLU A 16 7.82 -9.13 -8.35
N HIS A 17 8.53 -10.24 -8.50
CA HIS A 17 9.11 -10.62 -9.78
C HIS A 17 8.46 -11.91 -10.24
N LEU A 18 7.88 -11.88 -11.45
CA LEU A 18 7.23 -13.06 -12.03
C LEU A 18 7.75 -13.22 -13.44
N ASP A 19 8.35 -14.36 -13.71
CA ASP A 19 8.85 -14.71 -15.07
C ASP A 19 9.74 -13.62 -15.67
N GLY A 20 10.61 -13.05 -14.83
CA GLY A 20 11.53 -12.03 -15.31
C GLY A 20 10.96 -10.64 -15.42
N THR A 21 9.72 -10.47 -15.04
CA THR A 21 9.07 -9.15 -15.07
C THR A 21 8.79 -8.69 -13.65
N GLU A 22 9.05 -7.43 -13.40
CA GLU A 22 8.78 -6.85 -12.09
C GLU A 22 7.42 -6.18 -12.09
N TYR A 23 6.58 -6.53 -11.09
CA TYR A 23 5.26 -5.93 -10.91
C TYR A 23 5.23 -5.20 -9.59
N VAL A 24 4.43 -4.14 -9.53
CA VAL A 24 4.28 -3.37 -8.31
C VAL A 24 2.80 -3.24 -7.96
N THR A 25 2.49 -3.38 -6.67
CA THR A 25 1.16 -3.12 -6.14
C THR A 25 1.28 -1.92 -5.22
N ILE A 26 0.46 -0.91 -5.43
CA ILE A 26 0.45 0.30 -4.61
C ILE A 26 -0.90 0.41 -3.93
N LEU A 27 -0.87 0.55 -2.60
CA LEU A 27 -2.08 0.80 -1.80
C LEU A 27 -2.03 2.24 -1.33
N TYR A 28 -3.09 2.99 -1.58
CA TYR A 28 -3.14 4.41 -1.26
C TYR A 28 -4.59 4.86 -1.13
N CYS A 29 -4.79 6.07 -0.59
CA CYS A 29 -6.11 6.62 -0.41
C CYS A 29 -6.30 7.79 -1.36
N LEU A 30 -7.39 7.79 -2.11
CA LEU A 30 -7.71 8.87 -3.03
C LEU A 30 -9.21 9.10 -3.04
N ASP A 31 -9.62 10.35 -2.86
CA ASP A 31 -11.03 10.74 -2.90
C ASP A 31 -11.90 9.91 -1.96
N GLY A 32 -11.41 9.68 -0.76
CA GLY A 32 -12.19 8.97 0.24
C GLY A 32 -12.26 7.47 0.00
N GLN A 33 -11.35 6.92 -0.80
CA GLN A 33 -11.34 5.50 -1.09
C GLN A 33 -9.94 4.94 -0.95
N LEU A 34 -9.83 3.74 -0.41
CA LEU A 34 -8.61 2.96 -0.49
C LEU A 34 -8.56 2.36 -1.89
N ARG A 35 -7.45 2.54 -2.56
CA ARG A 35 -7.28 2.06 -3.93
C ARG A 35 -6.07 1.15 -4.02
N GLU A 36 -6.15 0.23 -4.95
CA GLU A 36 -5.07 -0.68 -5.27
C GLU A 36 -4.70 -0.52 -6.73
N LEU A 37 -3.44 -0.26 -7.01
CA LEU A 37 -2.95 -0.19 -8.39
C LEU A 37 -1.92 -1.28 -8.58
N TYR A 38 -2.17 -2.21 -9.50
CA TYR A 38 -1.27 -3.32 -9.79
C TYR A 38 -0.84 -3.23 -11.24
N THR A 39 0.47 -3.13 -11.48
CA THR A 39 0.95 -2.94 -12.82
C THR A 39 2.43 -3.33 -12.92
N GLU A 40 2.93 -3.38 -14.14
CA GLU A 40 4.34 -3.59 -14.40
C GLU A 40 5.13 -2.39 -13.93
N ALA A 41 6.28 -2.63 -13.31
CA ALA A 41 7.13 -1.53 -12.86
C ALA A 41 7.62 -0.73 -14.07
N GLY A 42 7.69 0.57 -13.90
CA GLY A 42 8.13 1.46 -14.98
C GLY A 42 7.04 1.92 -15.90
N SER A 43 5.81 1.46 -15.71
CA SER A 43 4.67 1.97 -16.47
C SER A 43 4.30 3.35 -15.95
N GLY A 44 3.68 4.16 -16.77
CA GLY A 44 3.23 5.47 -16.34
C GLY A 44 2.06 5.33 -15.40
N LEU A 45 2.27 5.56 -14.10
CA LEU A 45 1.27 5.33 -13.08
C LEU A 45 0.57 6.61 -12.72
N LEU A 46 -0.76 6.60 -12.73
CA LEU A 46 -1.56 7.75 -12.31
C LEU A 46 -2.45 7.34 -11.15
N PRO A 47 -2.59 8.21 -10.13
CA PRO A 47 -3.43 7.85 -8.97
C PRO A 47 -4.85 7.46 -9.32
N GLU A 48 -5.42 8.03 -10.38
CA GLU A 48 -6.77 7.70 -10.74
C GLU A 48 -6.91 6.33 -11.39
N ASP A 49 -5.80 5.67 -11.71
CA ASP A 49 -5.85 4.36 -12.36
C ASP A 49 -6.11 3.22 -11.39
N GLY A 50 -6.00 3.47 -10.09
CA GLY A 50 -6.20 2.42 -9.10
C GLY A 50 -7.65 2.04 -8.98
N ILE A 51 -7.88 0.78 -8.58
CA ILE A 51 -9.22 0.24 -8.42
C ILE A 51 -9.68 0.50 -6.99
N PRO A 52 -10.87 1.08 -6.79
CA PRO A 52 -11.36 1.28 -5.42
C PRO A 52 -11.63 -0.06 -4.73
N VAL A 53 -11.16 -0.18 -3.49
CA VAL A 53 -11.34 -1.39 -2.70
C VAL A 53 -12.41 -1.18 -1.64
N LEU A 54 -12.34 -0.05 -0.92
CA LEU A 54 -13.35 0.28 0.08
C LEU A 54 -13.27 1.78 0.40
N GLU A 55 -14.27 2.28 1.11
CA GLU A 55 -14.28 3.67 1.53
C GLU A 55 -13.38 3.86 2.74
N LEU A 56 -12.57 4.94 2.73
CA LEU A 56 -11.62 5.16 3.77
C LEU A 56 -11.34 6.66 3.86
N GLN A 57 -11.40 7.19 5.06
CA GLN A 57 -11.15 8.61 5.23
C GLN A 57 -9.66 8.92 5.06
N SER A 58 -8.78 8.12 5.62
CA SER A 58 -7.35 8.38 5.50
C SER A 58 -6.55 7.10 5.71
N LEU A 59 -5.33 7.13 5.18
CA LEU A 59 -4.35 6.07 5.32
C LEU A 59 -3.04 6.74 5.69
N THR A 60 -2.44 6.33 6.81
CA THR A 60 -1.17 6.88 7.26
C THR A 60 -0.18 5.75 7.47
N LEU A 61 1.02 5.93 6.99
CA LEU A 61 2.08 4.94 7.11
C LEU A 61 3.29 5.54 7.78
N SER A 62 3.92 4.79 8.65
CA SER A 62 5.19 5.19 9.22
C SER A 62 6.13 4.00 9.23
N SER A 63 7.42 4.26 9.22
CA SER A 63 8.43 3.21 9.22
C SER A 63 9.48 3.55 10.25
N GLU A 64 9.78 2.61 11.14
CA GLU A 64 10.74 2.85 12.19
C GLU A 64 11.37 1.53 12.61
N GLY A 65 12.69 1.46 12.58
CA GLY A 65 13.39 0.26 13.03
C GLY A 65 13.03 -1.00 12.24
N GLY A 66 12.71 -0.86 10.98
CA GLY A 66 12.33 -2.02 10.17
C GLY A 66 10.88 -2.43 10.33
N LEU A 67 10.11 -1.65 11.09
CA LEU A 67 8.70 -1.95 11.30
C LEU A 67 7.86 -0.89 10.59
N ILE A 68 6.86 -1.32 9.85
CA ILE A 68 5.94 -0.41 9.18
C ILE A 68 4.62 -0.42 9.92
N SER A 69 4.14 0.76 10.29
CA SER A 69 2.84 0.89 10.94
C SER A 69 1.86 1.52 9.97
N LEU A 70 0.73 0.87 9.81
CA LEU A 70 -0.32 1.31 8.91
C LEU A 70 -1.52 1.67 9.74
N THR A 71 -1.98 2.91 9.63
CA THR A 71 -3.17 3.36 10.34
C THR A 71 -4.21 3.76 9.31
N VAL A 72 -5.41 3.18 9.43
CA VAL A 72 -6.52 3.52 8.56
C VAL A 72 -7.62 4.16 9.39
N THR A 73 -8.30 5.14 8.80
CA THR A 73 -9.44 5.79 9.44
C THR A 73 -10.64 5.61 8.53
N ALA A 74 -11.67 4.97 9.06
CA ALA A 74 -12.90 4.72 8.33
C ALA A 74 -13.72 6.02 8.22
N PRO A 75 -14.69 6.09 7.32
CA PRO A 75 -15.50 7.31 7.17
C PRO A 75 -16.21 7.72 8.44
N ASN A 76 -16.53 6.77 9.32
CA ASN A 76 -17.19 7.07 10.59
C ASN A 76 -16.21 7.52 11.68
N GLY A 77 -14.93 7.62 11.37
CA GLY A 77 -13.93 8.06 12.32
C GLY A 77 -13.24 6.95 13.09
N GLU A 78 -13.65 5.72 12.92
CA GLU A 78 -12.99 4.61 13.59
C GLU A 78 -11.62 4.36 13.00
N ARG A 79 -10.67 3.99 13.86
CA ARG A 79 -9.30 3.77 13.44
C ARG A 79 -8.83 2.37 13.75
N ALA A 80 -7.95 1.87 12.91
CA ALA A 80 -7.26 0.61 13.14
C ALA A 80 -5.81 0.78 12.76
N THR A 81 -4.91 0.17 13.54
CA THR A 81 -3.48 0.23 13.28
C THR A 81 -2.94 -1.19 13.19
N VAL A 82 -2.15 -1.44 12.16
CA VAL A 82 -1.51 -2.73 11.94
C VAL A 82 -0.02 -2.49 11.79
N SER A 83 0.77 -3.35 12.39
CA SER A 83 2.23 -3.27 12.25
C SER A 83 2.71 -4.42 11.39
N LEU A 84 3.60 -4.12 10.46
CA LEU A 84 4.12 -5.08 9.52
C LEU A 84 5.64 -5.12 9.60
N SER A 85 6.20 -6.31 9.57
CA SER A 85 7.64 -6.47 9.53
C SER A 85 8.02 -7.01 8.16
N PRO A 86 8.60 -6.18 7.29
CA PRO A 86 8.87 -6.61 5.92
C PRO A 86 9.79 -7.80 5.83
N ARG A 87 10.65 -7.98 6.85
CA ARG A 87 11.58 -9.05 6.73
C ARG A 87 11.02 -10.38 7.12
N CYS A 88 9.86 -10.47 7.75
CA CYS A 88 9.31 -11.74 8.06
C CYS A 88 8.05 -12.00 7.38
N GLY A 89 7.23 -11.12 7.28
CA GLY A 89 5.89 -11.41 6.93
C GLY A 89 5.65 -11.49 5.51
N LEU A 90 6.35 -10.98 4.84
CA LEU A 90 5.91 -10.79 3.56
C LEU A 90 6.77 -11.30 2.57
N ARG A 91 7.46 -11.86 2.82
CA ARG A 91 8.22 -12.33 1.87
C ARG A 91 7.81 -13.53 1.41
N GLU A 92 7.66 -13.50 1.79
CA GLU A 92 7.44 -14.18 1.38
C GLU A 92 6.69 -14.69 1.40
N GLU A 93 6.58 -14.68 2.06
CA GLU A 93 5.82 -14.85 2.17
C GLU A 93 4.98 -14.58 2.01
N VAL A 94 5.09 -14.59 2.24
CA VAL A 94 4.27 -14.18 2.20
C VAL A 94 3.67 -13.95 2.12
N GLY A 95 3.58 -14.13 2.26
CA GLY A 95 3.02 -13.86 2.41
C GLY A 95 2.62 -13.41 2.75
N ALA A 96 2.60 -13.48 3.48
CA ALA A 96 2.25 -13.08 3.86
C ALA A 96 1.89 -12.38 3.92
N LEU A 97 1.45 -11.83 4.12
CA LEU A 97 1.09 -11.22 4.30
C LEU A 97 0.37 -11.49 4.26
#